data_1355bd73b7ffc5bac0a416f3729ff1c7
#
_entry.id   1355bd73b7ffc5bac0a416f3729ff1c7
#
_cell.length_a   1.000
_cell.length_b   1.000
_cell.length_c   1.000
_cell.angle_alpha   90.00
_cell.angle_beta   90.00
_cell.angle_gamma   90.00
#
_symmetry.space_group_name_H-M   'P 1'
#
loop_
_entity.id
_entity.type
_entity.pdbx_description
1 polymer ?
#
loop_
_entity_poly.entity_id
_entity_poly.type
_entity_poly.pdbx_seq_one_letter_code
_entity_poly.pdbx_strand_id
1 'polypeptide(L)'
;DRSEFLAAGTPMYPDITEPVTDKLFLQEGRKVFREVCPAVSKLISEHLADNHIAPDQVKKMWLHQANANMIDLILRSVVGKDADKSIAPMVIAEYANTSSASPMIAFHKHQENMQAGDLGVICSFGAGYSIGSVLVKKV
;
A
#
# COMPACT_ATOMS: atom_id res chain seq x y z
N ASP A 1 13.91 19.85 -10.21
CA ASP A 1 12.62 19.28 -10.57
C ASP A 1 12.58 17.81 -10.13
N ARG A 2 11.55 17.41 -9.38
CA ARG A 2 11.41 16.05 -8.86
C ARG A 2 11.15 14.99 -9.95
N SER A 3 10.81 15.41 -11.14
CA SER A 3 10.61 14.49 -12.28
C SER A 3 11.89 13.73 -12.63
N GLU A 4 13.06 14.33 -12.44
CA GLU A 4 14.34 13.66 -12.65
C GLU A 4 14.60 12.51 -11.68
N PHE A 5 14.09 12.62 -10.46
CA PHE A 5 14.20 11.57 -9.43
C PHE A 5 13.33 10.34 -9.73
N LEU A 6 12.32 10.52 -10.56
CA LEU A 6 11.34 9.48 -10.90
C LEU A 6 11.63 8.82 -12.25
N ALA A 7 12.71 9.22 -12.92
CA ALA A 7 13.11 8.63 -14.18
C ALA A 7 13.72 7.24 -13.93
N ALA A 8 12.98 6.20 -14.24
CA ALA A 8 13.44 4.82 -14.08
C ALA A 8 14.69 4.58 -14.94
N GLY A 9 15.80 4.28 -14.28
CA GLY A 9 17.07 3.96 -14.94
C GLY A 9 17.83 5.15 -15.51
N THR A 10 17.42 6.40 -15.23
CA THR A 10 18.21 7.58 -15.61
C THR A 10 19.33 7.76 -14.59
N PRO A 11 20.59 7.68 -14.99
CA PRO A 11 21.68 8.06 -14.09
C PRO A 11 21.57 9.54 -13.74
N MET A 12 21.75 9.87 -12.46
CA MET A 12 21.87 11.28 -12.01
C MET A 12 23.20 11.86 -12.48
N TYR A 13 23.31 12.14 -13.78
CA TYR A 13 24.44 12.86 -14.31
C TYR A 13 24.06 14.32 -14.51
N PRO A 14 24.90 15.27 -14.10
CA PRO A 14 24.64 16.71 -14.24
C PRO A 14 24.60 17.19 -15.71
N ASP A 15 24.94 16.37 -16.66
CA ASP A 15 25.12 16.73 -18.06
C ASP A 15 24.00 16.26 -19.00
N ILE A 16 22.82 15.86 -18.48
CA ILE A 16 21.69 15.54 -19.35
C ILE A 16 21.10 16.84 -19.88
N THR A 17 21.54 17.23 -21.06
CA THR A 17 21.10 18.44 -21.78
C THR A 17 19.76 18.25 -22.50
N GLU A 18 19.29 17.03 -22.67
CA GLU A 18 18.03 16.67 -23.32
C GLU A 18 17.09 15.98 -22.32
N PRO A 19 15.81 16.36 -22.25
CA PRO A 19 14.86 15.70 -21.38
C PRO A 19 14.60 14.27 -21.90
N VAL A 20 14.98 13.28 -21.11
CA VAL A 20 14.74 11.85 -21.40
C VAL A 20 13.29 11.51 -21.06
N THR A 21 12.35 12.00 -21.86
CA THR A 21 10.90 11.92 -21.60
C THR A 21 10.35 10.50 -21.71
N ASP A 22 10.99 9.63 -22.50
CA ASP A 22 10.61 8.23 -22.70
C ASP A 22 10.93 7.31 -21.49
N LYS A 23 11.77 7.80 -20.57
CA LYS A 23 12.17 7.07 -19.35
C LYS A 23 11.50 7.58 -18.08
N LEU A 24 10.65 8.60 -18.17
CA LEU A 24 9.93 9.14 -17.03
C LEU A 24 8.85 8.15 -16.57
N PHE A 25 8.68 8.06 -15.26
CA PHE A 25 7.57 7.32 -14.67
C PHE A 25 6.26 8.07 -14.97
N LEU A 26 5.41 7.47 -15.79
CA LEU A 26 4.11 7.99 -16.14
C LEU A 26 3.03 7.17 -15.45
N GLN A 27 2.10 7.84 -14.78
CA GLN A 27 0.99 7.21 -14.08
C GLN A 27 -0.32 7.95 -14.31
N GLU A 28 -1.32 7.24 -14.80
CA GLU A 28 -2.70 7.71 -14.86
C GLU A 28 -3.39 7.53 -13.50
N GLY A 29 -3.16 8.42 -12.55
CA GLY A 29 -3.58 8.27 -11.15
C GLY A 29 -5.05 7.93 -10.96
N ARG A 30 -5.98 8.51 -11.76
CA ARG A 30 -7.42 8.20 -11.70
C ARG A 30 -7.73 6.77 -12.14
N LYS A 31 -7.03 6.26 -13.14
CA LYS A 31 -7.17 4.90 -13.64
C LYS A 31 -6.65 3.91 -12.60
N VAL A 32 -5.44 4.15 -12.10
CA VAL A 32 -4.84 3.34 -11.02
C VAL A 32 -5.78 3.26 -9.81
N PHE A 33 -6.33 4.38 -9.36
CA PHE A 33 -7.27 4.40 -8.24
C PHE A 33 -8.49 3.49 -8.49
N ARG A 34 -9.12 3.59 -9.67
CA ARG A 34 -10.33 2.83 -10.02
C ARG A 34 -10.07 1.33 -10.18
N GLU A 35 -8.89 0.94 -10.64
CA GLU A 35 -8.56 -0.45 -10.94
C GLU A 35 -7.90 -1.14 -9.74
N VAL A 36 -6.97 -0.47 -9.08
CA VAL A 36 -6.16 -1.08 -8.01
C VAL A 36 -6.95 -1.23 -6.72
N CYS A 37 -7.75 -0.22 -6.31
CA CYS A 37 -8.46 -0.33 -5.03
C CYS A 37 -9.42 -1.53 -4.97
N PRO A 38 -10.28 -1.78 -5.97
CA PRO A 38 -11.12 -2.96 -5.98
C PRO A 38 -10.32 -4.27 -6.04
N ALA A 39 -9.25 -4.30 -6.85
CA ALA A 39 -8.42 -5.50 -6.98
C ALA A 39 -7.70 -5.86 -5.68
N VAL A 40 -7.14 -4.86 -4.98
CA VAL A 40 -6.50 -5.04 -3.67
C VAL A 40 -7.52 -5.50 -2.62
N SER A 41 -8.68 -4.83 -2.57
CA SER A 41 -9.74 -5.19 -1.61
C SER A 41 -10.22 -6.61 -1.83
N LYS A 42 -10.44 -7.01 -3.07
CA LYS A 42 -10.83 -8.37 -3.44
C LYS A 42 -9.77 -9.38 -3.01
N LEU A 43 -8.49 -9.16 -3.36
CA LEU A 43 -7.39 -10.04 -3.00
C LEU A 43 -7.30 -10.25 -1.48
N ILE A 44 -7.38 -9.17 -0.70
CA ILE A 44 -7.31 -9.26 0.76
C ILE A 44 -8.51 -10.05 1.29
N SER A 45 -9.73 -9.76 0.81
CA SER A 45 -10.94 -10.46 1.25
C SER A 45 -10.90 -11.94 0.93
N GLU A 46 -10.45 -12.33 -0.26
CA GLU A 46 -10.26 -13.73 -0.66
C GLU A 46 -9.18 -14.39 0.20
N HIS A 47 -8.05 -13.73 0.42
CA HIS A 47 -6.96 -14.26 1.26
C HIS A 47 -7.39 -14.49 2.72
N LEU A 48 -8.23 -13.59 3.27
CA LEU A 48 -8.83 -13.78 4.60
C LEU A 48 -9.79 -14.98 4.61
N ALA A 49 -10.68 -15.07 3.62
CA ALA A 49 -11.66 -16.16 3.51
C ALA A 49 -11.00 -17.52 3.34
N ASP A 50 -9.96 -17.64 2.52
CA ASP A 50 -9.19 -18.86 2.30
C ASP A 50 -8.51 -19.37 3.59
N ASN A 51 -8.22 -18.45 4.52
CA ASN A 51 -7.65 -18.77 5.83
C ASN A 51 -8.70 -18.81 6.97
N HIS A 52 -9.99 -18.76 6.64
CA HIS A 52 -11.10 -18.79 7.60
C HIS A 52 -11.05 -17.64 8.63
N ILE A 53 -10.57 -16.47 8.21
CA ILE A 53 -10.47 -15.25 9.03
C ILE A 53 -11.60 -14.32 8.65
N ALA A 54 -12.44 -13.93 9.60
CA ALA A 54 -13.44 -12.90 9.39
C ALA A 54 -12.77 -11.50 9.36
N PRO A 55 -13.25 -10.54 8.52
CA PRO A 55 -12.63 -9.22 8.41
C PRO A 55 -12.55 -8.44 9.72
N ASP A 56 -13.49 -8.65 10.64
CA ASP A 56 -13.53 -8.02 11.96
C ASP A 56 -12.47 -8.56 12.95
N GLN A 57 -11.85 -9.69 12.62
CA GLN A 57 -10.73 -10.26 13.40
C GLN A 57 -9.39 -9.60 13.04
N VAL A 58 -9.34 -8.80 11.97
CA VAL A 58 -8.10 -8.12 11.52
C VAL A 58 -7.85 -6.91 12.41
N LYS A 59 -6.78 -6.96 13.19
CA LYS A 59 -6.36 -5.90 14.10
C LYS A 59 -5.62 -4.77 13.41
N LYS A 60 -4.82 -5.09 12.39
CA LYS A 60 -4.03 -4.12 11.63
C LYS A 60 -3.94 -4.50 10.15
N MET A 61 -3.96 -3.46 9.31
CA MET A 61 -3.72 -3.56 7.88
C MET A 61 -2.63 -2.56 7.48
N TRP A 62 -1.42 -3.03 7.23
CA TRP A 62 -0.33 -2.20 6.76
C TRP A 62 -0.33 -2.21 5.23
N LEU A 63 -0.95 -1.18 4.67
CA LEU A 63 -1.18 -1.06 3.24
C LEU A 63 -0.10 -0.21 2.56
N HIS A 64 0.07 -0.42 1.28
CA HIS A 64 0.91 0.42 0.43
C HIS A 64 0.48 1.89 0.53
N GLN A 65 1.40 2.79 0.82
CA GLN A 65 1.18 4.20 1.11
C GLN A 65 1.22 5.08 -0.16
N ALA A 66 0.42 4.72 -1.18
CA ALA A 66 0.36 5.48 -2.42
C ALA A 66 -0.44 6.79 -2.27
N ASN A 67 -1.58 6.70 -1.57
CA ASN A 67 -2.53 7.79 -1.39
C ASN A 67 -3.44 7.51 -0.19
N ALA A 68 -3.68 8.49 0.66
CA ALA A 68 -4.52 8.33 1.86
C ALA A 68 -5.96 7.88 1.54
N ASN A 69 -6.54 8.38 0.42
CA ASN A 69 -7.88 7.98 0.02
C ASN A 69 -7.94 6.51 -0.45
N MET A 70 -6.87 5.99 -1.05
CA MET A 70 -6.78 4.58 -1.42
C MET A 70 -6.77 3.70 -0.18
N ILE A 71 -6.00 4.06 0.84
CA ILE A 71 -5.93 3.33 2.11
C ILE A 71 -7.31 3.28 2.77
N ASP A 72 -7.98 4.43 2.89
CA ASP A 72 -9.32 4.53 3.48
C ASP A 72 -10.36 3.71 2.69
N LEU A 73 -10.31 3.76 1.37
CA LEU A 73 -11.22 3.01 0.51
C LEU A 73 -11.01 1.49 0.65
N ILE A 74 -9.76 1.02 0.64
CA ILE A 74 -9.43 -0.40 0.81
C ILE A 74 -9.88 -0.88 2.19
N LEU A 75 -9.57 -0.13 3.25
CA LEU A 75 -10.00 -0.44 4.61
C LEU A 75 -11.52 -0.63 4.69
N ARG A 76 -12.29 0.34 4.20
CA ARG A 76 -13.76 0.30 4.21
C ARG A 76 -14.33 -0.83 3.35
N SER A 77 -13.66 -1.17 2.27
CA SER A 77 -14.09 -2.24 1.38
C SER A 77 -13.88 -3.62 1.99
N VAL A 78 -12.84 -3.79 2.80
CA VAL A 78 -12.48 -5.08 3.43
C VAL A 78 -13.18 -5.25 4.78
N VAL A 79 -13.10 -4.25 5.66
CA VAL A 79 -13.59 -4.36 7.05
C VAL A 79 -15.01 -3.82 7.21
N GLY A 80 -15.37 -2.81 6.43
CA GLY A 80 -16.70 -2.18 6.47
C GLY A 80 -16.65 -0.66 6.53
N LYS A 81 -17.79 -0.02 6.26
CA LYS A 81 -17.90 1.45 6.14
C LYS A 81 -17.52 2.20 7.41
N ASP A 82 -17.80 1.61 8.57
CA ASP A 82 -17.58 2.20 9.89
C ASP A 82 -16.27 1.72 10.53
N ALA A 83 -15.36 1.12 9.73
CA ALA A 83 -14.08 0.63 10.21
C ALA A 83 -13.25 1.74 10.88
N ASP A 84 -12.69 1.40 12.03
CA ASP A 84 -11.76 2.30 12.73
C ASP A 84 -10.50 2.50 11.88
N LYS A 85 -10.19 3.76 11.57
CA LYS A 85 -9.01 4.12 10.77
C LYS A 85 -7.68 3.70 11.41
N SER A 86 -7.66 3.46 12.71
CA SER A 86 -6.48 2.95 13.41
C SER A 86 -6.08 1.53 12.97
N ILE A 87 -7.00 0.80 12.32
CA ILE A 87 -6.72 -0.51 11.72
C ILE A 87 -5.76 -0.38 10.54
N ALA A 88 -5.88 0.69 9.72
CA ALA A 88 -5.00 0.95 8.58
C ALA A 88 -4.15 2.22 8.83
N PRO A 89 -3.08 2.12 9.62
CA PRO A 89 -2.25 3.26 9.97
C PRO A 89 -1.57 3.86 8.73
N MET A 90 -1.43 5.19 8.75
CA MET A 90 -0.84 5.96 7.67
C MET A 90 0.51 6.54 8.09
N VAL A 91 1.52 6.33 7.25
CA VAL A 91 2.86 6.92 7.40
C VAL A 91 3.20 7.85 6.22
N ILE A 92 2.26 8.04 5.30
CA ILE A 92 2.47 8.81 4.08
C ILE A 92 2.82 10.29 4.35
N ALA A 93 2.35 10.86 5.46
CA ALA A 93 2.66 12.24 5.84
C ALA A 93 4.14 12.40 6.24
N GLU A 94 4.76 11.35 6.81
CA GLU A 94 6.15 11.37 7.26
C GLU A 94 7.13 10.91 6.16
N TYR A 95 6.74 9.87 5.40
CA TYR A 95 7.64 9.16 4.48
C TYR A 95 7.26 9.30 3.01
N ALA A 96 6.16 9.98 2.70
CA ALA A 96 5.57 10.04 1.36
C ALA A 96 5.30 8.63 0.79
N ASN A 97 5.20 8.51 -0.54
CA ASN A 97 5.04 7.22 -1.21
C ASN A 97 6.43 6.59 -1.44
N THR A 98 6.82 5.69 -0.56
CA THR A 98 8.06 4.90 -0.66
C THR A 98 7.86 3.58 -1.41
N SER A 99 6.85 3.51 -2.30
CA SER A 99 6.54 2.33 -3.11
C SER A 99 6.34 1.07 -2.23
N SER A 100 6.85 -0.08 -2.65
CA SER A 100 6.69 -1.36 -1.96
C SER A 100 7.33 -1.43 -0.56
N ALA A 101 8.19 -0.49 -0.20
CA ALA A 101 8.75 -0.39 1.15
C ALA A 101 7.73 0.18 2.17
N SER A 102 6.73 0.94 1.68
CA SER A 102 5.81 1.67 2.54
C SER A 102 4.98 0.82 3.51
N PRO A 103 4.44 -0.37 3.15
CA PRO A 103 3.74 -1.19 4.11
C PRO A 103 4.67 -1.77 5.19
N MET A 104 5.94 -2.01 4.87
CA MET A 104 6.91 -2.47 5.87
C MET A 104 7.30 -1.36 6.86
N ILE A 105 7.39 -0.11 6.38
CA ILE A 105 7.59 1.06 7.25
C ILE A 105 6.38 1.23 8.18
N ALA A 106 5.16 1.13 7.63
CA ALA A 106 3.94 1.20 8.41
C ALA A 106 3.85 0.07 9.45
N PHE A 107 4.21 -1.16 9.07
CA PHE A 107 4.30 -2.30 9.98
C PHE A 107 5.29 -2.03 11.12
N HIS A 108 6.51 -1.63 10.80
CA HIS A 108 7.54 -1.34 11.81
C HIS A 108 7.07 -0.29 12.83
N LYS A 109 6.41 0.77 12.36
CA LYS A 109 5.99 1.90 13.22
C LYS A 109 4.71 1.64 14.02
N HIS A 110 3.86 0.72 13.59
CA HIS A 110 2.51 0.56 14.15
C HIS A 110 2.15 -0.88 14.52
N GLN A 111 3.13 -1.72 14.87
CA GLN A 111 2.90 -3.07 15.38
C GLN A 111 2.87 -3.15 16.92
N GLU A 112 3.26 -2.09 17.62
CA GLU A 112 3.52 -2.10 19.07
C GLU A 112 2.28 -2.47 19.92
N ASN A 113 1.08 -2.09 19.43
CA ASN A 113 -0.18 -2.36 20.14
C ASN A 113 -0.80 -3.72 19.80
N MET A 114 -0.10 -4.59 19.09
CA MET A 114 -0.54 -5.96 18.83
C MET A 114 -0.18 -6.88 19.98
N GLN A 115 -1.16 -7.68 20.40
CA GLN A 115 -1.00 -8.70 21.43
C GLN A 115 -0.85 -10.09 20.84
N ALA A 116 -0.37 -11.06 21.61
CA ALA A 116 -0.27 -12.45 21.17
C ALA A 116 -1.64 -12.95 20.68
N GLY A 117 -1.66 -13.50 19.48
CA GLY A 117 -2.88 -13.95 18.81
C GLY A 117 -3.50 -12.95 17.84
N ASP A 118 -3.18 -11.65 17.92
CA ASP A 118 -3.71 -10.65 16.99
C ASP A 118 -3.27 -10.91 15.54
N LEU A 119 -4.20 -10.70 14.63
CA LEU A 119 -4.01 -10.89 13.19
C LEU A 119 -3.82 -9.55 12.47
N GLY A 120 -2.95 -9.56 11.49
CA GLY A 120 -2.71 -8.40 10.63
C GLY A 120 -2.51 -8.77 9.17
N VAL A 121 -2.67 -7.78 8.30
CA VAL A 121 -2.46 -7.88 6.85
C VAL A 121 -1.39 -6.90 6.43
N ILE A 122 -0.38 -7.38 5.72
CA ILE A 122 0.59 -6.53 5.02
C ILE A 122 0.27 -6.66 3.54
N CYS A 123 -0.03 -5.55 2.86
CA CYS A 123 -0.35 -5.58 1.43
C CYS A 123 0.36 -4.47 0.67
N SER A 124 1.02 -4.87 -0.42
CA SER A 124 1.66 -3.96 -1.37
C SER A 124 1.12 -4.17 -2.77
N PHE A 125 1.23 -3.12 -3.58
CA PHE A 125 0.91 -3.19 -5.01
C PHE A 125 1.86 -2.29 -5.81
N GLY A 126 1.95 -2.55 -7.10
CA GLY A 126 2.83 -1.81 -7.99
C GLY A 126 2.49 -1.98 -9.45
N ALA A 127 3.44 -1.59 -10.29
CA ALA A 127 3.30 -1.69 -11.73
C ALA A 127 3.01 -3.12 -12.17
N GLY A 128 2.21 -3.24 -13.21
CA GLY A 128 1.91 -4.55 -13.74
C GLY A 128 0.44 -4.77 -14.09
N TYR A 129 -0.68 -4.68 -13.28
CA TYR A 129 -0.50 -4.48 -11.82
C TYR A 129 -0.02 -5.77 -11.13
N SER A 130 0.89 -5.60 -10.17
CA SER A 130 1.25 -6.67 -9.25
C SER A 130 0.72 -6.32 -7.86
N ILE A 131 0.08 -7.29 -7.19
CA ILE A 131 -0.48 -7.13 -5.84
C ILE A 131 -0.03 -8.32 -5.01
N GLY A 132 0.48 -8.08 -3.82
CA GLY A 132 0.86 -9.11 -2.86
C GLY A 132 0.28 -8.84 -1.48
N SER A 133 -0.22 -9.90 -0.83
CA SER A 133 -0.76 -9.85 0.52
C SER A 133 -0.13 -10.94 1.39
N VAL A 134 0.19 -10.58 2.62
CA VAL A 134 0.72 -11.49 3.66
C VAL A 134 -0.16 -11.37 4.89
N LEU A 135 -0.60 -12.49 5.43
CA LEU A 135 -1.25 -12.57 6.74
C LEU A 135 -0.17 -12.80 7.80
N VAL A 136 -0.24 -12.05 8.88
CA VAL A 136 0.68 -12.16 10.02
C VAL A 136 -0.11 -12.36 11.30
N LYS A 137 0.45 -13.15 12.21
CA LYS A 137 -0.10 -13.36 13.54
C LYS A 137 0.97 -13.01 14.56
N LYS A 138 0.61 -12.22 15.56
CA LYS A 138 1.50 -11.93 16.68
C LYS A 138 1.69 -13.17 17.53
N VAL A 139 2.92 -13.57 17.76
CA VAL A 139 3.31 -14.63 18.68
C VAL A 139 3.64 -14.11 20.05
#